data_e00cc18f1cddb0f648654bccd8bb0a9a
#
_entry.id   e00cc18f1cddb0f648654bccd8bb0a9a
#
_cell.length_a   1.000
_cell.length_b   1.000
_cell.length_c   1.000
_cell.angle_alpha   90.00
_cell.angle_beta   90.00
_cell.angle_gamma   90.00
#
_symmetry.space_group_name_H-M   'P 1'
#
loop_
_entity.id
_entity.type
_entity.pdbx_description
1 polymer ?
#
loop_
_entity_poly.entity_id
_entity_poly.type
_entity_poly.pdbx_seq_one_letter_code
_entity_poly.pdbx_strand_id
1 'polypeptide(L)'
;VSGPEDIFTIFSLLLGGCVGSFLNVCVFRIPRPGLSVWRPRGSFCPACETPIRATDNVPVLAWVLLRGRCRACGVRIPIRYPLIELLTALMFLALWFGFGPSGLEELAQPAAWVPVLFWWAVFSTLLVISVIDIDLQIIPDELSVTGGALALLVVPFVPGVPHDLWLVEPIFNAAAGDRVG
;
A
#
# COMPACT_ATOMS: atom_id res chain seq x y z
N VAL A 1 16.85 22.58 12.89
CA VAL A 1 16.39 21.77 14.04
C VAL A 1 15.30 20.89 13.49
N SER A 2 15.59 19.61 13.33
CA SER A 2 14.61 18.60 12.88
C SER A 2 13.53 18.45 13.94
N GLY A 3 12.29 18.74 13.57
CA GLY A 3 11.13 18.50 14.42
C GLY A 3 10.71 17.03 14.38
N PRO A 4 9.81 16.57 15.26
CA PRO A 4 9.26 15.22 15.19
C PRO A 4 8.57 14.94 13.85
N GLU A 5 8.11 15.96 13.16
CA GLU A 5 7.52 15.89 11.81
C GLU A 5 8.52 15.33 10.78
N ASP A 6 9.80 15.68 10.89
CA ASP A 6 10.84 15.17 9.99
C ASP A 6 11.08 13.66 10.20
N ILE A 7 10.95 13.19 11.44
CA ILE A 7 11.08 11.75 11.78
C ILE A 7 9.97 10.96 11.11
N PHE A 8 8.73 11.42 11.19
CA PHE A 8 7.60 10.74 10.55
C PHE A 8 7.62 10.85 9.03
N THR A 9 8.16 11.93 8.47
CA THR A 9 8.41 12.08 7.05
C THR A 9 9.40 11.01 6.54
N ILE A 10 10.52 10.82 7.23
CA ILE A 10 11.49 9.76 6.90
C ILE A 10 10.87 8.38 7.11
N PHE A 11 10.12 8.20 8.20
CA PHE A 11 9.44 6.95 8.52
C PHE A 11 8.43 6.56 7.42
N SER A 12 7.63 7.50 6.93
CA SER A 12 6.64 7.22 5.87
C SER A 12 7.31 6.77 4.57
N LEU A 13 8.44 7.40 4.20
CA LEU A 13 9.23 7.00 3.03
C LEU A 13 9.77 5.57 3.17
N LEU A 14 10.39 5.27 4.31
CA LEU A 14 10.97 3.93 4.57
C LEU A 14 9.88 2.85 4.66
N LEU A 15 8.78 3.16 5.35
CA LEU A 15 7.64 2.27 5.45
C LEU A 15 7.04 1.99 4.07
N GLY A 16 6.88 3.02 3.24
CA GLY A 16 6.40 2.87 1.87
C GLY A 16 7.29 1.95 1.03
N GLY A 17 8.61 2.06 1.15
CA GLY A 17 9.55 1.13 0.50
C GLY A 17 9.39 -0.31 0.98
N CYS A 18 9.28 -0.53 2.29
CA CYS A 18 9.05 -1.86 2.87
C CYS A 18 7.70 -2.45 2.42
N VAL A 19 6.64 -1.64 2.43
CA VAL A 19 5.34 -2.05 1.90
C VAL A 19 5.46 -2.38 0.42
N GLY A 20 6.11 -1.56 -0.40
CA GLY A 20 6.34 -1.81 -1.83
C GLY A 20 7.04 -3.15 -2.10
N SER A 21 8.05 -3.50 -1.28
CA SER A 21 8.69 -4.81 -1.35
C SER A 21 7.71 -5.95 -1.05
N PHE A 22 6.81 -5.77 -0.07
CA PHE A 22 5.75 -6.74 0.21
C PHE A 22 4.70 -6.79 -0.91
N LEU A 23 4.35 -5.65 -1.53
CA LEU A 23 3.42 -5.63 -2.67
C LEU A 23 3.96 -6.43 -3.86
N ASN A 24 5.27 -6.45 -4.10
CA ASN A 24 5.89 -7.34 -5.09
C ASN A 24 5.60 -8.82 -4.80
N VAL A 25 5.59 -9.23 -3.53
CA VAL A 25 5.21 -10.59 -3.12
C VAL A 25 3.72 -10.85 -3.41
N CYS A 26 2.85 -9.88 -3.12
CA CYS A 26 1.41 -9.96 -3.40
C CYS A 26 1.16 -10.11 -4.91
N VAL A 27 1.75 -9.26 -5.74
CA VAL A 27 1.64 -9.31 -7.21
C VAL A 27 2.08 -10.68 -7.76
N PHE A 28 3.14 -11.26 -7.19
CA PHE A 28 3.61 -12.56 -7.63
C PHE A 28 2.72 -13.71 -7.15
N ARG A 29 2.23 -13.67 -5.92
CA ARG A 29 1.57 -14.84 -5.28
C ARG A 29 0.06 -14.87 -5.46
N ILE A 30 -0.64 -13.72 -5.38
CA ILE A 30 -2.10 -13.69 -5.43
C ILE A 30 -2.68 -14.36 -6.68
N PRO A 31 -2.20 -14.06 -7.91
CA PRO A 31 -2.79 -14.65 -9.10
C PRO A 31 -2.39 -16.11 -9.35
N ARG A 32 -1.58 -16.72 -8.48
CA ARG A 32 -1.06 -18.09 -8.69
C ARG A 32 -1.72 -19.08 -7.73
N PRO A 33 -2.58 -20.00 -8.21
CA PRO A 33 -3.21 -21.00 -7.36
C PRO A 33 -2.15 -21.85 -6.65
N GLY A 34 -2.39 -22.15 -5.38
CA GLY A 34 -1.47 -22.92 -4.53
C GLY A 34 -0.39 -22.11 -3.82
N LEU A 35 -0.20 -20.83 -4.16
CA LEU A 35 0.69 -19.92 -3.43
C LEU A 35 -0.11 -19.09 -2.42
N SER A 36 0.42 -18.98 -1.21
CA SER A 36 -0.12 -18.10 -0.19
C SER A 36 0.79 -16.87 -0.02
N VAL A 37 0.20 -15.70 0.19
CA VAL A 37 0.97 -14.49 0.52
C VAL A 37 1.79 -14.69 1.80
N TRP A 38 1.31 -15.51 2.72
CA TRP A 38 1.92 -15.76 4.03
C TRP A 38 2.83 -16.99 4.09
N ARG A 39 2.80 -17.89 3.08
CA ARG A 39 3.59 -19.12 3.05
C ARG A 39 4.16 -19.36 1.65
N PRO A 40 5.48 -19.72 1.56
CA PRO A 40 6.48 -19.76 2.63
C PRO A 40 6.76 -18.37 3.21
N ARG A 41 7.22 -18.33 4.47
CA ARG A 41 7.67 -17.07 5.08
C ARG A 41 8.93 -16.58 4.39
N GLY A 42 8.96 -15.27 4.06
CA GLY A 42 10.09 -14.63 3.39
C GLY A 42 10.04 -14.73 1.86
N SER A 43 10.95 -14.01 1.25
CA SER A 43 11.14 -13.95 -0.20
C SER A 43 12.16 -15.01 -0.66
N PHE A 44 11.98 -15.54 -1.85
CA PHE A 44 12.89 -16.49 -2.46
C PHE A 44 13.10 -16.15 -3.95
N CYS A 45 14.20 -16.56 -4.51
CA CYS A 45 14.46 -16.43 -5.94
C CYS A 45 13.61 -17.44 -6.72
N PRO A 46 12.75 -17.03 -7.67
CA PRO A 46 11.91 -17.98 -8.43
C PRO A 46 12.70 -18.90 -9.35
N ALA A 47 13.97 -18.60 -9.65
CA ALA A 47 14.80 -19.40 -10.55
C ALA A 47 15.63 -20.47 -9.82
N CYS A 48 16.08 -20.23 -8.58
CA CYS A 48 16.92 -21.18 -7.85
C CYS A 48 16.36 -21.53 -6.47
N GLU A 49 15.18 -21.01 -6.13
CA GLU A 49 14.44 -21.25 -4.88
C GLU A 49 15.22 -20.89 -3.59
N THR A 50 16.42 -20.30 -3.73
CA THR A 50 17.22 -19.87 -2.60
C THR A 50 16.51 -18.75 -1.85
N PRO A 51 16.36 -18.84 -0.51
CA PRO A 51 15.80 -17.77 0.31
C PRO A 51 16.62 -16.48 0.19
N ILE A 52 15.95 -15.34 0.04
CA ILE A 52 16.58 -14.02 -0.01
C ILE A 52 16.90 -13.58 1.42
N ARG A 53 18.14 -13.17 1.66
CA ARG A 53 18.57 -12.65 2.96
C ARG A 53 17.88 -11.32 3.24
N ALA A 54 17.67 -10.99 4.50
CA ALA A 54 17.07 -9.70 4.89
C ALA A 54 17.86 -8.49 4.34
N THR A 55 19.20 -8.58 4.31
CA THR A 55 20.08 -7.57 3.73
C THR A 55 19.91 -7.40 2.21
N ASP A 56 19.50 -8.46 1.52
CA ASP A 56 19.26 -8.49 0.07
C ASP A 56 17.80 -8.16 -0.27
N ASN A 57 17.00 -7.83 0.73
CA ASN A 57 15.60 -7.44 0.62
C ASN A 57 15.34 -5.99 1.08
N VAL A 58 16.41 -5.20 1.25
CA VAL A 58 16.29 -3.76 1.52
C VAL A 58 15.77 -3.07 0.26
N PRO A 59 14.60 -2.40 0.34
CA PRO A 59 13.94 -1.85 -0.84
C PRO A 59 14.87 -0.96 -1.66
N VAL A 60 14.83 -1.09 -2.98
CA VAL A 60 15.62 -0.37 -3.98
C VAL A 60 17.12 -0.58 -3.83
N LEU A 61 17.66 -0.41 -2.62
CA LEU A 61 19.11 -0.47 -2.35
C LEU A 61 19.70 -1.84 -2.66
N ALA A 62 19.03 -2.92 -2.26
CA ALA A 62 19.51 -4.27 -2.53
C ALA A 62 19.60 -4.54 -4.04
N TRP A 63 18.62 -4.08 -4.82
CA TRP A 63 18.66 -4.23 -6.27
C TRP A 63 19.84 -3.49 -6.90
N VAL A 64 20.11 -2.26 -6.47
CA VAL A 64 21.25 -1.45 -6.93
C VAL A 64 22.57 -2.13 -6.56
N LEU A 65 22.75 -2.54 -5.30
CA LEU A 65 23.99 -3.16 -4.81
C LEU A 65 24.25 -4.51 -5.49
N LEU A 66 23.21 -5.30 -5.76
CA LEU A 66 23.29 -6.57 -6.48
C LEU A 66 23.31 -6.41 -8.00
N ARG A 67 23.28 -5.17 -8.51
CA ARG A 67 23.24 -4.85 -9.94
C ARG A 67 22.10 -5.57 -10.67
N GLY A 68 20.93 -5.66 -10.03
CA GLY A 68 19.75 -6.33 -10.56
C GLY A 68 19.93 -7.83 -10.78
N ARG A 69 20.72 -8.53 -9.94
CA ARG A 69 20.97 -9.96 -10.07
C ARG A 69 20.76 -10.70 -8.76
N CYS A 70 20.31 -11.93 -8.85
CA CYS A 70 20.27 -12.83 -7.69
C CYS A 70 21.68 -13.13 -7.19
N ARG A 71 21.91 -13.01 -5.89
CA ARG A 71 23.21 -13.30 -5.27
C ARG A 71 23.65 -14.77 -5.46
N ALA A 72 22.69 -15.71 -5.47
CA ALA A 72 22.98 -17.13 -5.53
C ALA A 72 23.21 -17.65 -6.95
N CYS A 73 22.30 -17.34 -7.90
CA CYS A 73 22.34 -17.92 -9.24
C CYS A 73 22.63 -16.89 -10.35
N GLY A 74 22.74 -15.59 -10.02
CA GLY A 74 23.06 -14.55 -11.00
C GLY A 74 21.91 -14.19 -11.97
N VAL A 75 20.74 -14.82 -11.87
CA VAL A 75 19.59 -14.50 -12.73
C VAL A 75 19.23 -13.03 -12.57
N ARG A 76 18.82 -12.41 -13.68
CA ARG A 76 18.40 -10.99 -13.67
C ARG A 76 17.06 -10.80 -12.94
N ILE A 77 17.05 -9.83 -12.04
CA ILE A 77 15.84 -9.36 -11.33
C ILE A 77 15.27 -8.20 -12.15
N PRO A 78 14.03 -8.28 -12.65
CA PRO A 78 13.40 -7.23 -13.43
C PRO A 78 13.41 -5.88 -12.70
N ILE A 79 13.61 -4.79 -13.44
CA ILE A 79 13.58 -3.40 -12.92
C ILE A 79 12.22 -3.03 -12.28
N ARG A 80 11.16 -3.75 -12.63
CA ARG A 80 9.82 -3.57 -12.06
C ARG A 80 9.83 -3.63 -10.53
N TYR A 81 10.64 -4.53 -9.93
CA TYR A 81 10.70 -4.70 -8.48
C TYR A 81 11.10 -3.40 -7.77
N PRO A 82 12.28 -2.81 -8.03
CA PRO A 82 12.65 -1.55 -7.39
C PRO A 82 11.78 -0.36 -7.83
N LEU A 83 11.14 -0.40 -9.01
CA LEU A 83 10.19 0.65 -9.42
C LEU A 83 8.92 0.64 -8.57
N ILE A 84 8.34 -0.52 -8.26
CA ILE A 84 7.19 -0.64 -7.37
C ILE A 84 7.57 -0.17 -5.96
N GLU A 85 8.73 -0.56 -5.46
CA GLU A 85 9.24 -0.15 -4.15
C GLU A 85 9.40 1.37 -4.07
N LEU A 86 10.04 1.97 -5.07
CA LEU A 86 10.26 3.42 -5.13
C LEU A 86 8.94 4.19 -5.28
N LEU A 87 8.05 3.74 -6.17
CA LEU A 87 6.74 4.36 -6.37
C LEU A 87 5.93 4.34 -5.07
N THR A 88 5.91 3.19 -4.37
CA THR A 88 5.19 3.08 -3.09
C THR A 88 5.81 3.99 -2.03
N ALA A 89 7.14 4.07 -1.95
CA ALA A 89 7.83 4.97 -1.03
C ALA A 89 7.46 6.44 -1.27
N LEU A 90 7.51 6.88 -2.52
CA LEU A 90 7.17 8.26 -2.90
C LEU A 90 5.71 8.59 -2.69
N MET A 91 4.80 7.65 -2.97
CA MET A 91 3.38 7.84 -2.75
C MET A 91 3.01 7.87 -1.26
N PHE A 92 3.65 7.04 -0.44
CA PHE A 92 3.47 7.10 1.01
C PHE A 92 3.92 8.45 1.57
N LEU A 93 5.06 8.95 1.07
CA LEU A 93 5.54 10.28 1.43
C LEU A 93 4.60 11.40 0.97
N ALA A 94 4.10 11.34 -0.26
CA ALA A 94 3.15 12.34 -0.78
C ALA A 94 1.83 12.33 0.00
N LEU A 95 1.30 11.15 0.31
CA LEU A 95 0.09 11.00 1.11
C LEU A 95 0.30 11.44 2.57
N TRP A 96 1.51 11.28 3.11
CA TRP A 96 1.87 11.83 4.41
C TRP A 96 1.74 13.34 4.44
N PHE A 97 2.26 14.04 3.44
CA PHE A 97 2.13 15.50 3.35
C PHE A 97 0.70 15.99 3.11
N GLY A 98 -0.14 15.15 2.46
CA GLY A 98 -1.53 15.52 2.19
C GLY A 98 -2.51 15.20 3.31
N PHE A 99 -2.28 14.14 4.06
CA PHE A 99 -3.25 13.56 4.98
C PHE A 99 -2.67 13.15 6.34
N GLY A 100 -1.37 13.32 6.54
CA GLY A 100 -0.71 13.01 7.81
C GLY A 100 -0.96 14.07 8.87
N PRO A 101 -0.83 13.71 10.16
CA PRO A 101 -0.88 14.66 11.26
C PRO A 101 0.16 15.78 11.12
N SER A 102 -0.24 17.03 11.33
CA SER A 102 0.57 18.23 11.09
C SER A 102 0.96 18.95 12.37
N GLY A 103 1.31 18.24 13.42
CA GLY A 103 1.76 18.86 14.67
C GLY A 103 1.81 17.88 15.81
N LEU A 104 2.52 18.24 16.88
CA LEU A 104 2.70 17.39 18.06
C LEU A 104 1.38 16.97 18.71
N GLU A 105 0.40 17.87 18.74
CA GLU A 105 -0.91 17.59 19.33
C GLU A 105 -1.69 16.59 18.49
N GLU A 106 -1.66 16.72 17.16
CA GLU A 106 -2.32 15.78 16.25
C GLU A 106 -1.61 14.41 16.23
N LEU A 107 -0.27 14.39 16.31
CA LEU A 107 0.50 13.15 16.38
C LEU A 107 0.13 12.30 17.59
N ALA A 108 -0.31 12.93 18.69
CA ALA A 108 -0.78 12.23 19.89
C ALA A 108 -2.22 11.70 19.79
N GLN A 109 -2.97 12.11 18.77
CA GLN A 109 -4.37 11.73 18.58
C GLN A 109 -4.51 10.56 17.60
N PRO A 110 -4.96 9.37 18.01
CA PRO A 110 -5.11 8.23 17.10
C PRO A 110 -6.01 8.51 15.89
N ALA A 111 -7.04 9.33 16.06
CA ALA A 111 -7.96 9.69 14.98
C ALA A 111 -7.28 10.46 13.84
N ALA A 112 -6.25 11.25 14.11
CA ALA A 112 -5.53 12.02 13.11
C ALA A 112 -4.72 11.14 12.13
N TRP A 113 -4.46 9.87 12.50
CA TRP A 113 -3.77 8.92 11.64
C TRP A 113 -4.70 8.19 10.65
N VAL A 114 -6.00 8.18 10.92
CA VAL A 114 -6.99 7.44 10.12
C VAL A 114 -6.94 7.82 8.64
N PRO A 115 -6.93 9.11 8.25
CA PRO A 115 -6.90 9.50 6.84
C PRO A 115 -5.67 8.96 6.10
N VAL A 116 -4.47 9.16 6.64
CA VAL A 116 -3.24 8.74 5.96
C VAL A 116 -3.15 7.21 5.85
N LEU A 117 -3.51 6.48 6.92
CA LEU A 117 -3.53 5.01 6.90
C LEU A 117 -4.53 4.47 5.88
N PHE A 118 -5.71 5.09 5.79
CA PHE A 118 -6.71 4.75 4.79
C PHE A 118 -6.16 4.93 3.37
N TRP A 119 -5.59 6.08 3.06
CA TRP A 119 -5.05 6.34 1.72
C TRP A 119 -3.85 5.47 1.38
N TRP A 120 -2.99 5.15 2.35
CA TRP A 120 -1.90 4.17 2.15
C TRP A 120 -2.44 2.79 1.79
N ALA A 121 -3.51 2.33 2.46
CA ALA A 121 -4.14 1.05 2.17
C ALA A 121 -4.81 1.06 0.78
N VAL A 122 -5.58 2.09 0.46
CA VAL A 122 -6.24 2.25 -0.86
C VAL A 122 -5.22 2.24 -1.97
N PHE A 123 -4.18 3.09 -1.88
CA PHE A 123 -3.14 3.15 -2.90
C PHE A 123 -2.42 1.80 -3.07
N SER A 124 -2.06 1.14 -1.96
CA SER A 124 -1.39 -0.16 -2.00
C SER A 124 -2.24 -1.22 -2.70
N THR A 125 -3.54 -1.25 -2.40
CA THR A 125 -4.48 -2.19 -3.03
C THR A 125 -4.62 -1.91 -4.53
N LEU A 126 -4.83 -0.65 -4.91
CA LEU A 126 -4.95 -0.25 -6.31
C LEU A 126 -3.67 -0.55 -7.09
N LEU A 127 -2.49 -0.32 -6.50
CA LEU A 127 -1.21 -0.62 -7.14
C LEU A 127 -1.06 -2.12 -7.42
N VAL A 128 -1.40 -3.00 -6.46
CA VAL A 128 -1.35 -4.45 -6.66
C VAL A 128 -2.30 -4.88 -7.77
N ILE A 129 -3.56 -4.41 -7.74
CA ILE A 129 -4.56 -4.72 -8.78
C ILE A 129 -4.05 -4.27 -10.16
N SER A 130 -3.57 -3.03 -10.27
CA SER A 130 -3.08 -2.48 -11.53
C SER A 130 -1.88 -3.25 -12.10
N VAL A 131 -0.94 -3.65 -11.25
CA VAL A 131 0.24 -4.41 -11.71
C VAL A 131 -0.15 -5.83 -12.12
N ILE A 132 -1.08 -6.47 -11.41
CA ILE A 132 -1.60 -7.80 -11.80
C ILE A 132 -2.35 -7.70 -13.13
N ASP A 133 -3.18 -6.66 -13.32
CA ASP A 133 -3.93 -6.46 -14.57
C ASP A 133 -2.99 -6.20 -15.75
N ILE A 134 -1.95 -5.40 -15.58
CA ILE A 134 -0.93 -5.18 -16.62
C ILE A 134 -0.23 -6.48 -17.01
N ASP A 135 0.09 -7.34 -16.03
CA ASP A 135 0.83 -8.59 -16.27
C ASP A 135 -0.05 -9.71 -16.87
N LEU A 136 -1.29 -9.84 -16.39
CA LEU A 136 -2.13 -11.03 -16.62
C LEU A 136 -3.49 -10.71 -17.23
N GLN A 137 -3.86 -9.44 -17.31
CA GLN A 137 -5.18 -8.96 -17.78
C GLN A 137 -6.35 -9.58 -16.98
N ILE A 138 -6.14 -9.75 -15.69
CA ILE A 138 -7.15 -10.23 -14.74
C ILE A 138 -7.22 -9.32 -13.53
N ILE A 139 -8.42 -9.12 -13.01
CA ILE A 139 -8.65 -8.40 -11.75
C ILE A 139 -9.01 -9.44 -10.69
N PRO A 140 -8.16 -9.66 -9.65
CA PRO A 140 -8.48 -10.61 -8.59
C PRO A 140 -9.71 -10.15 -7.79
N ASP A 141 -10.76 -10.98 -7.77
CA ASP A 141 -12.00 -10.67 -7.04
C ASP A 141 -11.76 -10.48 -5.54
N GLU A 142 -10.82 -11.23 -4.97
CA GLU A 142 -10.43 -11.12 -3.57
C GLU A 142 -9.95 -9.71 -3.20
N LEU A 143 -9.32 -9.00 -4.10
CA LEU A 143 -8.84 -7.64 -3.85
C LEU A 143 -9.87 -6.58 -4.23
N SER A 144 -10.56 -6.73 -5.37
CA SER A 144 -11.51 -5.73 -5.86
C SER A 144 -12.78 -5.71 -5.02
N VAL A 145 -13.38 -6.87 -4.74
CA VAL A 145 -14.63 -6.98 -3.98
C VAL A 145 -14.39 -6.69 -2.49
N THR A 146 -13.38 -7.33 -1.88
CA THR A 146 -13.09 -7.09 -0.46
C THR A 146 -12.56 -5.69 -0.21
N GLY A 147 -11.70 -5.17 -1.06
CA GLY A 147 -11.18 -3.80 -0.97
C GLY A 147 -12.28 -2.76 -1.14
N GLY A 148 -13.16 -2.96 -2.13
CA GLY A 148 -14.33 -2.10 -2.35
C GLY A 148 -15.31 -2.13 -1.17
N ALA A 149 -15.64 -3.31 -0.65
CA ALA A 149 -16.51 -3.44 0.52
C ALA A 149 -15.91 -2.77 1.77
N LEU A 150 -14.62 -2.97 2.04
CA LEU A 150 -13.93 -2.31 3.14
C LEU A 150 -13.88 -0.80 2.97
N ALA A 151 -13.62 -0.31 1.75
CA ALA A 151 -13.66 1.11 1.45
C ALA A 151 -15.04 1.71 1.75
N LEU A 152 -16.12 1.10 1.28
CA LEU A 152 -17.48 1.56 1.55
C LEU A 152 -17.82 1.60 3.04
N LEU A 153 -17.31 0.64 3.83
CA LEU A 153 -17.52 0.61 5.26
C LEU A 153 -16.71 1.65 6.03
N VAL A 154 -15.50 1.94 5.59
CA VAL A 154 -14.54 2.79 6.32
C VAL A 154 -14.67 4.26 5.92
N VAL A 155 -14.91 4.54 4.65
CA VAL A 155 -14.94 5.91 4.11
C VAL A 155 -15.86 6.87 4.86
N PRO A 156 -17.09 6.50 5.30
CA PRO A 156 -17.95 7.41 6.07
C PRO A 156 -17.32 7.92 7.37
N PHE A 157 -16.30 7.23 7.87
CA PHE A 157 -15.60 7.57 9.11
C PHE A 157 -14.25 8.26 8.87
N VAL A 158 -13.85 8.49 7.60
CA VAL A 158 -12.57 9.14 7.27
C VAL A 158 -12.77 10.66 7.24
N PRO A 159 -12.16 11.43 8.17
CA PRO A 159 -12.23 12.87 8.13
C PRO A 159 -11.63 13.45 6.85
N GLY A 160 -12.26 14.48 6.29
CA GLY A 160 -11.74 15.18 5.09
C GLY A 160 -12.10 14.55 3.75
N VAL A 161 -12.83 13.44 3.73
CA VAL A 161 -13.49 12.97 2.50
C VAL A 161 -14.78 13.78 2.33
N PRO A 162 -14.94 14.52 1.21
CA PRO A 162 -16.17 15.30 0.97
C PRO A 162 -17.36 14.34 0.93
N HIS A 163 -18.29 14.50 1.84
CA HIS A 163 -19.48 13.63 1.91
C HIS A 163 -20.42 13.85 0.72
N ASP A 164 -20.30 14.98 0.04
CA ASP A 164 -21.10 15.38 -1.13
C ASP A 164 -20.84 14.50 -2.37
N LEU A 165 -19.72 13.79 -2.41
CA LEU A 165 -19.39 12.84 -3.49
C LEU A 165 -20.07 11.47 -3.33
N TRP A 166 -20.73 11.23 -2.21
CA TRP A 166 -21.39 9.95 -1.95
C TRP A 166 -22.85 10.01 -2.38
N LEU A 167 -23.21 9.15 -3.31
CA LEU A 167 -24.60 8.84 -3.69
C LEU A 167 -25.48 8.39 -2.49
N VAL A 168 -24.97 8.53 -1.26
CA VAL A 168 -25.63 8.09 -0.03
C VAL A 168 -26.46 9.19 0.64
N GLU A 169 -26.17 10.50 0.36
CA GLU A 169 -27.01 11.58 0.90
C GLU A 169 -28.50 11.44 0.58
N PRO A 170 -28.90 11.08 -0.66
CA PRO A 170 -30.33 10.90 -0.93
C PRO A 170 -30.95 9.76 -0.14
N ILE A 171 -30.16 8.71 0.19
CA ILE A 171 -30.67 7.54 0.94
C ILE A 171 -30.78 7.86 2.43
N PHE A 172 -29.80 8.58 3.00
CA PHE A 172 -29.83 8.97 4.42
C PHE A 172 -30.86 10.08 4.70
N ASN A 173 -30.98 11.05 3.79
CA ASN A 173 -31.99 12.11 3.93
C ASN A 173 -33.41 11.58 3.69
N ALA A 174 -33.59 10.61 2.79
CA ALA A 174 -34.86 9.91 2.62
C ALA A 174 -35.22 9.04 3.84
N ALA A 175 -34.25 8.47 4.53
CA ALA A 175 -34.46 7.69 5.75
C ALA A 175 -34.64 8.56 7.01
N ALA A 176 -34.09 9.79 7.01
CA ALA A 176 -34.26 10.75 8.10
C ALA A 176 -35.62 11.46 8.08
N GLY A 177 -36.46 11.18 7.09
CA GLY A 177 -37.85 11.56 6.94
C GLY A 177 -38.21 12.93 7.47
N ASP A 178 -38.64 13.84 6.61
CA ASP A 178 -39.28 15.10 6.96
C ASP A 178 -40.01 15.06 8.30
N ARG A 179 -39.34 15.46 9.36
CA ARG A 179 -39.95 15.86 10.61
C ARG A 179 -39.69 17.33 10.85
N VAL A 180 -40.18 18.14 9.91
CA VAL A 180 -40.43 19.56 10.17
C VAL A 180 -41.80 19.82 9.61
N GLY A 181 -42.79 19.71 10.47
CA GLY A 181 -44.13 20.25 10.39
C GLY A 181 -44.34 21.15 11.58
#